data_a7ed972741ec1e49bc0678f5236f2fae
#
_entry.id   a7ed972741ec1e49bc0678f5236f2fae
#
_cell.length_a   1.000
_cell.length_b   1.000
_cell.length_c   1.000
_cell.angle_alpha   90.00
_cell.angle_beta   90.00
_cell.angle_gamma   90.00
#
_symmetry.space_group_name_H-M   'P 1'
#
loop_
_entity.id
_entity.type
_entity.pdbx_description
1 polymer ?
#
loop_
_entity_poly.entity_id
_entity_poly.type
_entity_poly.pdbx_seq_one_letter_code
_entity_poly.pdbx_strand_id
1 'polypeptide(L)' 'MFIVVMNWIEVKEKSDINDLLERFGYFHDGCLRELHMWTGTYVDEDLSMAVPGELDTNVKMLFQRQYSNPSAIELLFEC' A
#
# COMPACT_ATOMS: atom_id res chain seq x y z
N MET A 1 0.39 -3.51 -7.27
CA MET A 1 0.64 -2.45 -6.28
C MET A 1 0.17 -1.13 -6.81
N PHE A 2 -0.36 -0.30 -5.94
CA PHE A 2 -0.80 1.05 -6.29
C PHE A 2 -0.10 2.05 -5.38
N ILE A 3 0.17 3.24 -5.90
CA ILE A 3 0.69 4.35 -5.12
C ILE A 3 -0.25 5.54 -5.26
N VAL A 4 -0.31 6.37 -4.23
CA VAL A 4 -1.04 7.63 -4.28
C VAL A 4 -0.18 8.78 -3.78
N VAL A 5 -0.10 9.83 -4.59
CA VAL A 5 0.40 11.15 -4.22
C VAL A 5 -0.76 12.13 -4.30
N MET A 6 -1.45 12.16 -5.43
CA MET A 6 -2.68 12.90 -5.68
C MET A 6 -3.78 12.00 -6.21
N ASN A 7 -3.42 10.99 -7.01
CA ASN A 7 -4.32 9.99 -7.58
C ASN A 7 -3.66 8.62 -7.48
N TRP A 8 -4.47 7.56 -7.41
CA TRP A 8 -3.96 6.21 -7.45
C TRP A 8 -3.30 5.93 -8.81
N ILE A 9 -2.07 5.45 -8.76
CA ILE A 9 -1.30 5.06 -9.94
C ILE A 9 -0.93 3.60 -9.80
N GLU A 10 -1.25 2.79 -10.81
CA GLU A 10 -0.90 1.39 -10.81
C GLU A 10 0.58 1.19 -11.14
N VAL A 11 1.26 0.37 -10.33
CA VAL A 11 2.66 0.03 -10.54
C VAL A 11 2.73 -1.39 -11.09
N LYS A 12 3.13 -1.53 -12.35
CA LYS A 12 3.21 -2.80 -13.06
C LYS A 12 4.62 -3.20 -13.46
N GLU A 13 5.46 -2.24 -13.79
CA GLU A 13 6.77 -2.45 -14.39
C GLU A 13 7.88 -1.86 -13.54
N LYS A 14 9.11 -2.29 -13.82
CA LYS A 14 10.29 -1.77 -13.12
C LYS A 14 10.44 -0.25 -13.27
N SER A 15 10.08 0.29 -14.44
CA SER A 15 10.10 1.74 -14.67
C SER A 15 9.15 2.48 -13.73
N ASP A 16 8.00 1.89 -13.43
CA ASP A 16 7.04 2.48 -12.47
C ASP A 16 7.63 2.54 -11.07
N ILE A 17 8.38 1.51 -10.67
CA ILE A 17 9.07 1.46 -9.38
C ILE A 17 10.14 2.54 -9.32
N ASN A 18 10.91 2.71 -10.40
CA ASN A 18 11.94 3.76 -10.47
C ASN A 18 11.32 5.15 -10.37
N ASP A 19 10.20 5.37 -11.05
CA ASP A 19 9.47 6.64 -10.97
C ASP A 19 8.98 6.92 -9.55
N LEU A 20 8.46 5.89 -8.86
CA LEU A 20 8.06 6.00 -7.47
C LEU A 20 9.23 6.40 -6.58
N LEU A 21 10.36 5.72 -6.71
CA LEU A 21 11.55 6.01 -5.93
C LEU A 21 12.05 7.44 -6.15
N GLU A 22 12.08 7.89 -7.40
CA GLU A 22 12.50 9.26 -7.72
C GLU A 22 11.54 10.30 -7.14
N ARG A 23 10.23 10.07 -7.26
CA ARG A 23 9.22 11.01 -6.75
C ARG A 23 9.26 11.16 -5.24
N PHE A 24 9.60 10.10 -4.52
CA PHE A 24 9.64 10.13 -3.07
C PHE A 24 11.08 10.14 -2.51
N GLY A 25 12.04 10.54 -3.33
CA GLY A 25 13.44 10.74 -2.91
C GLY A 25 14.06 9.47 -2.35
N TYR A 26 13.76 8.31 -2.92
CA TYR A 26 14.25 7.00 -2.47
C TYR A 26 13.92 6.72 -1.00
N PHE A 27 12.83 7.30 -0.49
CA PHE A 27 12.38 7.18 0.90
C PHE A 27 13.42 7.72 1.90
N HIS A 28 14.31 8.57 1.45
CA HIS A 28 15.29 9.23 2.31
C HIS A 28 14.57 10.19 3.28
N ASP A 29 14.98 10.18 4.55
CA ASP A 29 14.35 10.95 5.61
C ASP A 29 12.85 10.64 5.78
N GLY A 30 12.45 9.44 5.39
CA GLY A 30 11.08 8.98 5.47
C GLY A 30 10.83 8.09 6.67
N CYS A 31 9.57 7.94 7.02
CA CYS A 31 9.14 7.01 8.05
C CYS A 31 7.83 6.34 7.64
N LEU A 32 7.64 5.11 8.10
CA LEU A 32 6.36 4.41 7.99
C LEU A 32 5.47 4.94 9.13
N ARG A 33 4.37 5.57 8.77
CA ARG A 33 3.43 6.11 9.75
C ARG A 33 2.30 5.16 10.07
N GLU A 34 1.74 4.49 9.06
CA GLU A 34 0.61 3.60 9.25
C GLU A 34 0.76 2.36 8.39
N LEU A 35 0.30 1.24 8.94
CA LEU A 35 0.25 -0.03 8.25
C LEU A 35 -1.08 -0.69 8.56
N HIS A 36 -1.83 -1.05 7.50
CA HIS A 36 -3.10 -1.77 7.61
C HIS A 36 -3.04 -3.02 6.76
N MET A 37 -3.37 -4.15 7.36
CA MET A 37 -3.45 -5.44 6.66
C MET A 37 -4.82 -6.03 6.89
N TRP A 38 -5.41 -6.59 5.84
CA TRP A 38 -6.70 -7.25 5.96
C TRP A 38 -6.85 -8.34 4.90
N THR A 39 -7.77 -9.26 5.18
CA THR A 39 -8.16 -10.32 4.24
C THR A 39 -9.68 -10.34 4.15
N GLY A 40 -10.22 -11.08 3.17
CA GLY A 40 -11.66 -11.33 3.08
C GLY A 40 -12.15 -12.44 4.00
N THR A 41 -11.25 -13.08 4.76
CA THR A 41 -11.60 -14.13 5.70
C THR A 41 -12.35 -13.53 6.91
N TYR A 42 -13.45 -14.12 7.28
CA TYR A 42 -14.25 -13.64 8.42
C TYR A 42 -14.98 -14.81 9.09
N VAL A 43 -15.52 -14.55 10.27
CA VAL A 43 -16.35 -15.51 11.00
C VAL A 43 -17.81 -15.12 10.80
N ASP A 44 -18.61 -16.08 10.31
CA ASP A 44 -20.02 -15.87 10.02
C ASP A 44 -20.87 -15.92 11.30
N GLU A 45 -22.16 -15.57 11.17
CA GLU A 45 -23.11 -15.55 12.29
C GLU A 45 -23.25 -16.90 13.00
N ASP A 46 -23.07 -18.00 12.28
CA ASP A 46 -23.10 -19.35 12.84
C ASP A 46 -21.76 -19.76 13.48
N LEU A 47 -20.83 -18.82 13.61
CA LEU A 47 -19.50 -18.99 14.17
C LEU A 47 -18.55 -19.84 13.29
N SER A 48 -18.93 -20.12 12.06
CA SER A 48 -18.03 -20.78 11.11
C SER A 48 -17.16 -19.76 10.38
N MET A 49 -15.97 -20.20 9.99
CA MET A 49 -15.03 -19.35 9.26
C MET A 49 -15.37 -19.37 7.77
N ALA A 50 -15.57 -18.19 7.19
CA ALA A 50 -15.72 -18.01 5.75
C ALA A 50 -14.38 -17.63 5.16
N VAL A 51 -13.82 -18.48 4.29
CA VAL A 51 -12.53 -18.27 3.64
C VAL A 51 -12.77 -18.11 2.15
N PRO A 52 -12.33 -16.98 1.54
CA PRO A 52 -12.43 -16.81 0.09
C PRO A 52 -11.63 -17.88 -0.63
N GLY A 53 -12.04 -18.23 -1.84
CA GLY A 53 -11.39 -19.27 -2.65
C GLY A 53 -9.99 -18.91 -3.15
N GLU A 54 -9.60 -17.65 -3.04
CA GLU A 54 -8.31 -17.13 -3.48
C GLU A 54 -7.65 -16.35 -2.35
N LEU A 55 -6.32 -16.22 -2.41
CA LEU A 55 -5.59 -15.36 -1.50
C LEU A 55 -5.95 -13.90 -1.79
N ASP A 56 -6.43 -13.21 -0.78
CA ASP A 56 -6.90 -11.84 -0.89
C ASP A 56 -6.31 -10.93 0.19
N THR A 57 -5.09 -11.22 0.60
CA THR A 57 -4.38 -10.36 1.57
C THR A 57 -4.08 -9.01 0.94
N ASN A 58 -4.50 -7.97 1.61
CA ASN A 58 -4.27 -6.60 1.19
C ASN A 58 -3.44 -5.86 2.24
N VAL A 59 -2.52 -5.03 1.79
CA VAL A 59 -1.66 -4.23 2.67
C VAL A 59 -1.67 -2.80 2.18
N LYS A 60 -1.98 -1.88 3.08
CA LYS A 60 -1.90 -0.44 2.82
C LYS A 60 -0.90 0.18 3.77
N MET A 61 0.05 0.93 3.21
CA MET A 61 1.08 1.61 3.98
C MET A 61 1.06 3.09 3.69
N LEU A 62 1.23 3.90 4.74
CA LEU A 62 1.40 5.34 4.62
C LEU A 62 2.80 5.71 5.07
N PHE A 63 3.57 6.26 4.15
CA PHE A 63 4.90 6.81 4.43
C PHE A 63 4.84 8.32 4.42
N GLN A 64 5.62 8.93 5.30
CA GLN A 64 5.83 10.38 5.31
C GLN A 64 7.32 10.68 5.27
N ARG A 65 7.68 11.86 4.79
CA ARG A 65 9.06 12.33 4.80
C ARG A 65 9.11 13.80 5.19
N GLN A 66 10.22 14.20 5.80
CA GLN A 66 10.40 15.57 6.25
C GLN A 66 10.96 16.47 5.14
N TYR A 67 10.68 17.77 5.23
CA TYR A 67 11.26 18.83 4.41
C TYR A 67 11.16 18.65 2.90
N SER A 68 10.24 17.86 2.43
CA SER A 68 10.09 17.60 1.00
C SER A 68 8.62 17.54 0.59
N ASN A 69 8.37 17.82 -0.67
CA ASN A 69 7.05 17.74 -1.26
C ASN A 69 7.11 16.79 -2.47
N PRO A 70 6.25 15.76 -2.54
CA PRO A 70 5.18 15.45 -1.59
C PRO A 70 5.71 14.93 -0.26
N SER A 71 5.00 15.24 0.82
CA SER A 71 5.40 14.84 2.18
C SER A 71 4.88 13.47 2.58
N ALA A 72 3.93 12.92 1.84
CA ALA A 72 3.32 11.64 2.15
C ALA A 72 3.02 10.85 0.89
N ILE A 73 3.04 9.55 1.01
CA ILE A 73 2.68 8.61 -0.07
C ILE A 73 1.99 7.40 0.53
N GLU A 74 0.93 6.93 -0.12
CA GLU A 74 0.28 5.68 0.24
C GLU A 74 0.59 4.60 -0.79
N LEU A 75 0.89 3.40 -0.29
CA LEU A 75 1.10 2.21 -1.13
C LEU A 75 0.01 1.20 -0.81
N LEU A 76 -0.60 0.64 -1.84
CA LEU A 76 -1.59 -0.41 -1.71
C LEU A 76 -1.12 -1.65 -2.46
N PHE A 77 -0.96 -2.75 -1.72
CA PHE A 77 -0.64 -4.06 -2.26
C PHE A 77 -1.88 -4.92 -2.23
N GLU A 78 -2.28 -5.45 -3.38
CA GLU A 78 -3.41 -6.38 -3.52
C GLU A 78 -2.91 -7.71 -4.06
N CYS A 79 -3.35 -8.78 -3.45
CA CYS A 79 -3.10 -10.14 -3.96
C CYS A 79 -4.26 -10.64 -4.78
#